data_e28c4bcfe430b4f6247c55639365fd6a
#
_entry.id   e28c4bcfe430b4f6247c55639365fd6a
#
_cell.length_a   1.000
_cell.length_b   1.000
_cell.length_c   1.000
_cell.angle_alpha   90.00
_cell.angle_beta   90.00
_cell.angle_gamma   90.00
#
_symmetry.space_group_name_H-M   'P 1'
#
loop_
_entity.id
_entity.type
_entity.pdbx_description
1 polymer ?
#
loop_
_entity_poly.entity_id
_entity_poly.type
_entity_poly.pdbx_seq_one_letter_code
_entity_poly.pdbx_strand_id
1 'polypeptide(L)'
;MTENPQNAQQASSGAPGQPVPVHPGKIIAVHVAYESRAAQRGRKPAVPSYFLKPASSLGGSGAAVERPAGTELLAFEGEIALVIGTPAKNVSLEDAWSHVASVTAANDWGLYDLRAADKGSNLRNKGRDGYTSLGPSLIDAREISPEQLRVRTWRNGELVQEDTTAAENMIFPLAQFVADLSQHLTLEEGDVILTGTPAGSSVAQPGDVVEIEVDAPEAAGAPSSGRLISHVTEGDESFDEGLGVMPAVDDKQREEAWGSREAAGLPDSDAAALPEALRTKLEKAPTAGLSAELRKRGLNNVVIEGVYAQTPGTTMVGTARTLRFVPNREDLFTSHGGGYNVQKQVFDAVGPGEVIVIEARGAAGSGTLGDILALRAQFNGAAGVVSDGGVRDYAAVAEIGLPVFAQTAHPAVLGRRHVPWDQDVAVACGNATVLPGDVIVGDDDGVIVIPRELAEDVVDAALAKEHEDAWVAERVAEGNPVKGLFPPTGQWKEEFQQWLAEHPASDD
;
A
#
# COMPACT_ATOMS: atom_id res chain seq x y z
N MET A 1 64.35 -10.73 32.47
CA MET A 1 62.96 -10.47 32.90
C MET A 1 62.17 -10.28 31.61
N THR A 2 61.46 -11.30 31.28
CA THR A 2 60.72 -11.44 30.04
C THR A 2 59.29 -10.93 30.31
N GLU A 3 58.93 -9.82 29.69
CA GLU A 3 57.54 -9.35 29.66
C GLU A 3 56.72 -10.18 28.69
N ASN A 4 55.54 -10.56 29.19
CA ASN A 4 54.58 -11.42 28.49
C ASN A 4 53.62 -10.57 27.64
N PRO A 5 53.50 -10.77 26.32
CA PRO A 5 52.55 -10.06 25.52
C PRO A 5 51.25 -10.88 25.39
N GLN A 6 50.41 -10.83 26.42
CA GLN A 6 49.02 -11.33 26.33
C GLN A 6 48.09 -10.32 26.99
N ASN A 7 47.82 -9.23 26.29
CA ASN A 7 46.62 -8.44 26.47
C ASN A 7 45.99 -8.17 25.09
N ALA A 8 45.52 -9.25 24.46
CA ALA A 8 44.54 -9.12 23.37
C ALA A 8 43.21 -8.75 24.03
N GLN A 9 42.71 -7.60 23.65
CA GLN A 9 41.40 -7.08 24.04
C GLN A 9 40.32 -8.16 23.96
N GLN A 10 39.89 -8.67 25.12
CA GLN A 10 38.59 -9.35 25.22
C GLN A 10 37.51 -8.28 25.06
N ALA A 11 36.88 -8.24 23.88
CA ALA A 11 35.60 -7.60 23.74
C ALA A 11 34.66 -8.19 24.80
N SER A 12 34.17 -7.35 25.72
CA SER A 12 33.25 -7.75 26.76
C SER A 12 31.90 -8.09 26.11
N SER A 13 31.70 -9.38 25.80
CA SER A 13 30.38 -9.89 25.50
C SER A 13 29.53 -9.75 26.78
N GLY A 14 28.55 -8.86 26.78
CA GLY A 14 27.58 -8.74 27.87
C GLY A 14 26.88 -10.08 28.12
N ALA A 15 26.33 -10.26 29.30
CA ALA A 15 25.50 -11.42 29.60
C ALA A 15 24.28 -11.43 28.61
N PRO A 16 23.75 -12.61 28.24
CA PRO A 16 22.59 -12.69 27.37
C PRO A 16 21.44 -11.78 27.85
N GLY A 17 20.88 -10.97 26.96
CA GLY A 17 19.81 -10.02 27.26
C GLY A 17 20.29 -8.65 27.76
N GLN A 18 21.58 -8.46 28.04
CA GLN A 18 22.11 -7.14 28.39
C GLN A 18 22.42 -6.35 27.12
N PRO A 19 21.96 -5.08 27.00
CA PRO A 19 22.37 -4.21 25.91
C PRO A 19 23.89 -3.95 25.96
N VAL A 20 24.47 -3.57 24.81
CA VAL A 20 25.80 -2.99 24.80
C VAL A 20 25.87 -1.82 25.80
N PRO A 21 27.03 -1.46 26.35
CA PRO A 21 27.17 -0.42 27.39
C PRO A 21 26.94 0.99 26.81
N VAL A 22 25.74 1.19 26.27
CA VAL A 22 25.24 2.45 25.70
C VAL A 22 24.03 2.86 26.52
N HIS A 23 23.99 4.10 26.97
CA HIS A 23 22.90 4.65 27.77
C HIS A 23 22.32 5.89 27.05
N PRO A 24 21.49 5.71 26.04
CA PRO A 24 20.98 6.82 25.24
C PRO A 24 20.04 7.70 26.06
N GLY A 25 20.26 9.00 26.00
CA GLY A 25 19.28 9.99 26.41
C GLY A 25 18.08 9.99 25.46
N LYS A 26 18.33 9.70 24.19
CA LYS A 26 17.32 9.54 23.14
C LYS A 26 17.78 8.54 22.07
N ILE A 27 16.80 7.87 21.47
CA ILE A 27 16.98 7.01 20.31
C ILE A 27 16.19 7.62 19.17
N ILE A 28 16.85 7.91 18.06
CA ILE A 28 16.25 8.52 16.88
C ILE A 28 16.34 7.53 15.73
N ALA A 29 15.23 7.26 15.05
CA ALA A 29 15.21 6.32 13.93
C ALA A 29 14.86 7.03 12.62
N VAL A 30 15.46 6.60 11.53
CA VAL A 30 15.24 7.07 10.16
C VAL A 30 14.19 6.20 9.48
N HIS A 31 13.19 6.80 8.81
CA HIS A 31 12.12 6.02 8.18
C HIS A 31 12.57 5.20 6.97
N VAL A 32 13.14 5.84 5.96
CA VAL A 32 13.59 5.19 4.72
C VAL A 32 14.91 5.82 4.29
N ALA A 33 15.96 5.00 4.21
CA ALA A 33 17.29 5.44 3.89
C ALA A 33 17.99 4.63 2.78
N TYR A 34 17.51 3.41 2.48
CA TYR A 34 18.06 2.54 1.44
C TYR A 34 17.25 2.61 0.15
N GLU A 35 17.96 2.60 -1.01
CA GLU A 35 17.33 2.54 -2.33
C GLU A 35 16.49 1.28 -2.49
N SER A 36 16.98 0.13 -2.01
CA SER A 36 16.26 -1.14 -2.02
C SER A 36 14.92 -1.06 -1.27
N ARG A 37 14.90 -0.38 -0.11
CA ARG A 37 13.68 -0.19 0.67
C ARG A 37 12.71 0.78 0.01
N ALA A 38 13.22 1.86 -0.58
CA ALA A 38 12.42 2.83 -1.33
C ALA A 38 11.74 2.17 -2.54
N ALA A 39 12.47 1.33 -3.27
CA ALA A 39 11.92 0.53 -4.38
C ALA A 39 10.82 -0.42 -3.90
N GLN A 40 11.06 -1.18 -2.82
CA GLN A 40 10.06 -2.07 -2.21
C GLN A 40 8.80 -1.33 -1.76
N ARG A 41 8.94 -0.10 -1.27
CA ARG A 41 7.82 0.74 -0.79
C ARG A 41 7.17 1.58 -1.88
N GLY A 42 7.69 1.57 -3.11
CA GLY A 42 7.22 2.42 -4.21
C GLY A 42 7.35 3.92 -3.94
N ARG A 43 8.21 4.31 -2.96
CA ARG A 43 8.33 5.71 -2.53
C ARG A 43 9.76 6.04 -2.09
N LYS A 44 10.38 7.01 -2.76
CA LYS A 44 11.70 7.54 -2.41
C LYS A 44 11.55 8.94 -1.79
N PRO A 45 11.98 9.16 -0.53
CA PRO A 45 11.93 10.47 0.10
C PRO A 45 12.97 11.42 -0.48
N ALA A 46 12.62 12.71 -0.58
CA ALA A 46 13.54 13.76 -1.05
C ALA A 46 14.44 14.30 0.08
N VAL A 47 14.03 14.13 1.34
CA VAL A 47 14.74 14.56 2.55
C VAL A 47 14.60 13.50 3.63
N PRO A 48 15.57 13.35 4.56
CA PRO A 48 15.44 12.43 5.67
C PRO A 48 14.22 12.76 6.54
N SER A 49 13.62 11.75 7.13
CA SER A 49 12.54 11.91 8.12
C SER A 49 12.75 10.95 9.28
N TYR A 50 12.37 11.39 10.48
CA TYR A 50 12.77 10.77 11.73
C TYR A 50 11.59 10.58 12.66
N PHE A 51 11.76 9.64 13.61
CA PHE A 51 10.90 9.51 14.79
C PHE A 51 11.75 9.18 16.01
N LEU A 52 11.17 9.43 17.20
CA LEU A 52 11.84 9.12 18.47
C LEU A 52 11.35 7.79 19.03
N LYS A 53 12.27 7.01 19.57
CA LYS A 53 11.95 5.83 20.39
C LYS A 53 12.33 6.12 21.84
N PRO A 54 11.52 5.70 22.84
CA PRO A 54 11.87 5.88 24.24
C PRO A 54 13.12 5.05 24.59
N ALA A 55 13.95 5.57 25.49
CA ALA A 55 15.13 4.85 25.94
C ALA A 55 14.79 3.50 26.61
N SER A 56 13.58 3.35 27.18
CA SER A 56 13.07 2.09 27.74
C SER A 56 12.84 1.00 26.69
N SER A 57 12.78 1.35 25.39
CA SER A 57 12.68 0.36 24.32
C SER A 57 13.98 -0.43 24.08
N LEU A 58 15.09 -0.03 24.72
CA LEU A 58 16.39 -0.65 24.55
C LEU A 58 16.40 -2.10 25.05
N GLY A 59 16.88 -3.02 24.22
CA GLY A 59 17.12 -4.43 24.51
C GLY A 59 18.52 -4.87 24.06
N GLY A 60 18.95 -6.03 24.51
CA GLY A 60 20.27 -6.58 24.18
C GLY A 60 20.21 -7.91 23.42
N SER A 61 21.37 -8.38 22.96
CA SER A 61 21.49 -9.67 22.29
C SER A 61 21.12 -10.83 23.20
N GLY A 62 20.33 -11.79 22.69
CA GLY A 62 19.82 -12.92 23.45
C GLY A 62 18.55 -12.63 24.25
N ALA A 63 18.01 -11.41 24.19
CA ALA A 63 16.75 -11.05 24.81
C ALA A 63 15.54 -11.66 24.09
N ALA A 64 14.47 -11.92 24.85
CA ALA A 64 13.15 -12.17 24.27
C ALA A 64 12.53 -10.86 23.79
N VAL A 65 11.85 -10.93 22.63
CA VAL A 65 11.03 -9.85 22.09
C VAL A 65 9.59 -10.35 22.04
N GLU A 66 8.74 -9.72 22.81
CA GLU A 66 7.37 -10.16 23.00
C GLU A 66 6.44 -9.60 21.94
N ARG A 67 5.67 -10.48 21.29
CA ARG A 67 4.49 -10.10 20.50
C ARG A 67 3.27 -10.13 21.43
N PRO A 68 2.60 -8.99 21.67
CA PRO A 68 1.44 -8.95 22.56
C PRO A 68 0.31 -9.87 22.12
N ALA A 69 -0.44 -10.41 23.08
CA ALA A 69 -1.60 -11.24 22.79
C ALA A 69 -2.63 -10.50 21.93
N GLY A 70 -3.20 -11.22 20.96
CA GLY A 70 -4.20 -10.66 20.03
C GLY A 70 -3.61 -9.76 18.93
N THR A 71 -2.29 -9.81 18.70
CA THR A 71 -1.62 -9.13 17.58
C THR A 71 -0.95 -10.14 16.64
N GLU A 72 -0.66 -9.74 15.41
CA GLU A 72 -0.15 -10.66 14.40
C GLU A 72 1.07 -10.14 13.61
N LEU A 73 1.31 -8.83 13.57
CA LEU A 73 2.26 -8.21 12.65
C LEU A 73 3.49 -7.61 13.38
N LEU A 74 4.16 -8.41 14.22
CA LEU A 74 5.46 -8.01 14.77
C LEU A 74 6.54 -8.16 13.70
N ALA A 75 7.02 -7.05 13.15
CA ALA A 75 8.02 -7.03 12.09
C ALA A 75 9.42 -6.70 12.64
N PHE A 76 10.43 -7.39 12.09
CA PHE A 76 11.84 -7.07 12.31
C PHE A 76 12.33 -6.10 11.24
N GLU A 77 13.24 -5.22 11.61
CA GLU A 77 13.93 -4.29 10.73
C GLU A 77 15.41 -4.26 11.11
N GLY A 78 16.26 -5.00 10.36
CA GLY A 78 17.70 -5.04 10.58
C GLY A 78 18.34 -3.73 10.14
N GLU A 79 19.11 -3.10 11.04
CA GLU A 79 19.65 -1.76 10.85
C GLU A 79 21.07 -1.63 11.35
N ILE A 80 21.73 -0.55 10.94
CA ILE A 80 22.95 -0.05 11.54
C ILE A 80 22.55 1.00 12.59
N ALA A 81 23.13 0.89 13.79
CA ALA A 81 23.01 1.92 14.82
C ALA A 81 24.30 2.73 14.91
N LEU A 82 24.19 4.06 14.88
CA LEU A 82 25.27 5.00 15.17
C LEU A 82 25.17 5.40 16.62
N VAL A 83 26.29 5.31 17.37
CA VAL A 83 26.39 5.77 18.75
C VAL A 83 27.21 7.06 18.80
N ILE A 84 26.61 8.12 19.30
CA ILE A 84 27.25 9.43 19.43
C ILE A 84 28.29 9.39 20.56
N GLY A 85 29.49 9.83 20.28
CA GLY A 85 30.58 9.89 21.27
C GLY A 85 30.99 11.30 21.68
N THR A 86 30.78 12.26 20.78
CA THR A 86 31.05 13.67 21.06
C THR A 86 29.78 14.46 20.79
N PRO A 87 29.34 15.34 21.68
CA PRO A 87 28.14 16.14 21.45
C PRO A 87 28.17 16.89 20.13
N ALA A 88 27.04 16.80 19.37
CA ALA A 88 26.92 17.43 18.05
C ALA A 88 25.79 18.46 18.07
N LYS A 89 26.11 19.70 17.69
CA LYS A 89 25.16 20.81 17.55
C LYS A 89 25.58 21.70 16.39
N ASN A 90 24.72 21.83 15.38
CA ASN A 90 24.98 22.60 14.16
C ASN A 90 26.31 22.19 13.48
N VAL A 91 26.58 20.90 13.39
CA VAL A 91 27.81 20.38 12.77
C VAL A 91 27.67 20.34 11.24
N SER A 92 28.78 20.55 10.53
CA SER A 92 28.82 20.40 9.08
C SER A 92 28.70 18.95 8.64
N LEU A 93 28.33 18.71 7.39
CA LEU A 93 28.32 17.35 6.81
C LEU A 93 29.73 16.72 6.85
N GLU A 94 30.77 17.52 6.62
CA GLU A 94 32.17 17.08 6.61
C GLU A 94 32.65 16.63 8.00
N ASP A 95 32.21 17.31 9.06
CA ASP A 95 32.60 17.02 10.43
C ASP A 95 31.72 15.98 11.11
N ALA A 96 30.53 15.72 10.56
CA ALA A 96 29.46 14.95 11.24
C ALA A 96 29.90 13.54 11.66
N TRP A 97 30.65 12.82 10.82
CA TRP A 97 31.12 11.47 11.18
C TRP A 97 32.07 11.44 12.37
N SER A 98 32.85 12.51 12.59
CA SER A 98 33.78 12.61 13.74
C SER A 98 33.08 12.62 15.10
N HIS A 99 31.75 12.85 15.14
CA HIS A 99 30.93 12.81 16.33
C HIS A 99 30.42 11.40 16.67
N VAL A 100 30.53 10.44 15.75
CA VAL A 100 30.16 9.05 15.98
C VAL A 100 31.32 8.32 16.63
N ALA A 101 31.09 7.73 17.82
CA ALA A 101 32.09 6.91 18.50
C ALA A 101 32.16 5.49 17.98
N SER A 102 30.99 4.91 17.71
CA SER A 102 30.91 3.51 17.29
C SER A 102 29.65 3.22 16.49
N VAL A 103 29.67 2.08 15.81
CA VAL A 103 28.51 1.50 15.13
C VAL A 103 28.25 0.08 15.64
N THR A 104 27.01 -0.37 15.56
CA THR A 104 26.63 -1.74 15.94
C THR A 104 25.39 -2.20 15.16
N ALA A 105 25.06 -3.50 15.26
CA ALA A 105 23.81 -4.02 14.74
C ALA A 105 22.63 -3.57 15.60
N ALA A 106 21.52 -3.31 14.96
CA ALA A 106 20.25 -2.96 15.61
C ALA A 106 19.07 -3.69 14.98
N ASN A 107 18.02 -3.88 15.78
CA ASN A 107 16.71 -4.29 15.27
C ASN A 107 15.67 -3.24 15.72
N ASP A 108 15.05 -2.56 14.75
CA ASP A 108 13.97 -1.61 14.96
C ASP A 108 12.60 -2.32 14.88
N TRP A 109 12.29 -3.11 15.91
CA TRP A 109 11.04 -3.86 15.98
C TRP A 109 9.82 -2.95 15.88
N GLY A 110 8.82 -3.40 15.09
CA GLY A 110 7.57 -2.68 14.91
C GLY A 110 6.34 -3.59 14.96
N LEU A 111 5.33 -3.20 15.76
CA LEU A 111 4.03 -3.85 15.83
C LEU A 111 3.07 -3.15 14.86
N TYR A 112 3.00 -3.65 13.62
CA TYR A 112 2.27 -3.00 12.53
C TYR A 112 0.76 -2.93 12.77
N ASP A 113 0.21 -3.79 13.63
CA ASP A 113 -1.18 -3.72 14.12
C ASP A 113 -1.57 -2.34 14.70
N LEU A 114 -0.59 -1.56 15.18
CA LEU A 114 -0.79 -0.22 15.74
C LEU A 114 -0.31 0.92 14.83
N ARG A 115 0.29 0.60 13.68
CA ARG A 115 0.96 1.60 12.85
C ARG A 115 0.02 2.67 12.29
N ALA A 116 -1.16 2.28 11.82
CA ALA A 116 -2.14 3.22 11.29
C ALA A 116 -2.62 4.21 12.37
N ALA A 117 -2.76 3.74 13.62
CA ALA A 117 -3.18 4.55 14.76
C ALA A 117 -2.14 5.60 15.18
N ASP A 118 -0.87 5.34 14.94
CA ASP A 118 0.24 6.25 15.32
C ASP A 118 0.37 7.48 14.43
N LYS A 119 -0.22 7.49 13.24
CA LYS A 119 -0.20 8.62 12.29
C LYS A 119 1.21 9.20 12.07
N GLY A 120 2.22 8.33 12.04
CA GLY A 120 3.63 8.69 11.83
C GLY A 120 4.46 8.94 13.10
N SER A 121 3.86 8.99 14.30
CA SER A 121 4.64 9.12 15.55
C SER A 121 5.46 7.87 15.89
N ASN A 122 5.01 6.70 15.46
CA ASN A 122 5.58 5.37 15.71
C ASN A 122 5.73 5.01 17.22
N LEU A 123 5.12 5.78 18.13
CA LEU A 123 5.27 5.55 19.56
C LEU A 123 4.66 4.21 20.01
N ARG A 124 3.41 3.93 19.63
CA ARG A 124 2.73 2.68 19.99
C ARG A 124 3.26 1.48 19.21
N ASN A 125 3.60 1.72 17.94
CA ASN A 125 4.12 0.72 17.02
C ASN A 125 5.54 0.26 17.44
N LYS A 126 6.44 1.19 17.78
CA LYS A 126 7.89 0.91 17.93
C LYS A 126 8.47 1.22 19.33
N GLY A 127 7.66 1.73 20.26
CA GLY A 127 8.14 2.23 21.55
C GLY A 127 8.09 1.23 22.71
N ARG A 128 7.68 -0.03 22.51
CA ARG A 128 7.60 -1.03 23.59
C ARG A 128 8.98 -1.40 24.12
N ASP A 129 9.02 -1.84 25.37
CA ASP A 129 10.24 -2.34 26.00
C ASP A 129 10.85 -3.49 25.19
N GLY A 130 12.15 -3.45 24.95
CA GLY A 130 12.87 -4.43 24.14
C GLY A 130 12.74 -4.27 22.62
N TYR A 131 11.95 -3.32 22.10
CA TYR A 131 11.74 -3.12 20.66
C TYR A 131 12.88 -2.35 19.97
N THR A 132 13.97 -2.05 20.66
CA THR A 132 15.23 -1.55 20.10
C THR A 132 16.37 -2.46 20.57
N SER A 133 16.58 -3.57 19.88
CA SER A 133 17.70 -4.46 20.24
C SER A 133 18.99 -3.90 19.67
N LEU A 134 20.08 -3.85 20.47
CA LEU A 134 21.41 -3.38 20.05
C LEU A 134 22.51 -4.38 20.41
N GLY A 135 23.54 -4.44 19.61
CA GLY A 135 24.75 -5.18 19.91
C GLY A 135 25.08 -6.31 18.94
N PRO A 136 25.81 -7.38 19.39
CA PRO A 136 26.37 -7.55 20.75
C PRO A 136 27.66 -6.76 21.02
N SER A 137 28.36 -6.26 19.99
CA SER A 137 29.62 -5.54 20.15
C SER A 137 29.62 -4.23 19.37
N LEU A 138 30.42 -3.28 19.82
CA LEU A 138 30.62 -1.99 19.18
C LEU A 138 31.83 -2.05 18.23
N ILE A 139 31.72 -1.51 17.04
CA ILE A 139 32.81 -1.27 16.08
C ILE A 139 33.23 0.20 16.24
N ASP A 140 34.50 0.47 16.46
CA ASP A 140 35.03 1.84 16.55
C ASP A 140 34.84 2.57 15.20
N ALA A 141 34.12 3.69 15.21
CA ALA A 141 33.82 4.46 14.00
C ALA A 141 35.08 5.08 13.37
N ARG A 142 36.18 5.19 14.11
CA ARG A 142 37.47 5.72 13.60
C ARG A 142 38.24 4.71 12.76
N GLU A 143 37.90 3.43 12.85
CA GLU A 143 38.56 2.33 12.12
C GLU A 143 37.85 1.98 10.80
N ILE A 144 36.73 2.64 10.51
CA ILE A 144 35.88 2.36 9.34
C ILE A 144 35.48 3.64 8.62
N SER A 145 35.12 3.52 7.33
CA SER A 145 34.41 4.58 6.60
C SER A 145 32.91 4.34 6.65
N PRO A 146 32.09 5.40 6.74
CA PRO A 146 30.63 5.27 6.74
C PRO A 146 30.05 4.59 5.49
N GLU A 147 30.76 4.54 4.38
CA GLU A 147 30.34 3.89 3.13
C GLU A 147 30.74 2.41 3.01
N GLN A 148 31.47 1.86 4.01
CA GLN A 148 32.02 0.49 3.96
C GLN A 148 31.26 -0.52 4.83
N LEU A 149 30.16 -0.11 5.42
CA LEU A 149 29.37 -0.98 6.30
C LEU A 149 28.44 -1.87 5.49
N ARG A 150 28.24 -3.09 5.99
CA ARG A 150 27.25 -4.02 5.50
C ARG A 150 26.33 -4.44 6.64
N VAL A 151 25.03 -4.53 6.40
CA VAL A 151 24.02 -5.08 7.31
C VAL A 151 23.44 -6.35 6.71
N ARG A 152 23.31 -7.39 7.53
CA ARG A 152 22.71 -8.67 7.17
C ARG A 152 21.75 -9.11 8.26
N THR A 153 20.59 -9.66 7.85
CA THR A 153 19.59 -10.21 8.76
C THR A 153 19.26 -11.64 8.37
N TRP A 154 19.19 -12.51 9.36
CA TRP A 154 18.73 -13.89 9.20
C TRP A 154 17.48 -14.09 10.05
N ARG A 155 16.54 -14.87 9.52
CA ARG A 155 15.40 -15.41 10.27
C ARG A 155 15.50 -16.92 10.27
N ASN A 156 15.61 -17.54 11.44
CA ASN A 156 15.78 -18.99 11.61
C ASN A 156 16.97 -19.55 10.80
N GLY A 157 18.05 -18.78 10.70
CA GLY A 157 19.26 -19.13 9.97
C GLY A 157 19.24 -18.87 8.46
N GLU A 158 18.10 -18.46 7.88
CA GLU A 158 17.95 -18.04 6.48
C GLU A 158 18.28 -16.55 6.34
N LEU A 159 19.15 -16.19 5.39
CA LEU A 159 19.48 -14.79 5.07
C LEU A 159 18.29 -14.13 4.37
N VAL A 160 17.70 -13.09 5.00
CA VAL A 160 16.51 -12.40 4.50
C VAL A 160 16.75 -10.93 4.15
N GLN A 161 17.81 -10.32 4.68
CA GLN A 161 18.23 -8.97 4.29
C GLN A 161 19.76 -8.93 4.15
N GLU A 162 20.24 -8.27 3.09
CA GLU A 162 21.63 -7.90 2.94
C GLU A 162 21.71 -6.61 2.11
N ASP A 163 22.42 -5.61 2.61
CA ASP A 163 22.71 -4.37 1.89
C ASP A 163 23.97 -3.71 2.46
N THR A 164 24.47 -2.69 1.75
CA THR A 164 25.66 -1.92 2.18
C THR A 164 25.36 -0.43 2.22
N THR A 165 26.22 0.31 2.92
CA THR A 165 26.14 1.78 2.99
C THR A 165 26.89 2.48 1.86
N ALA A 166 27.24 1.76 0.78
CA ALA A 166 27.80 2.36 -0.44
C ALA A 166 26.86 3.44 -1.00
N ALA A 167 27.45 4.45 -1.62
CA ALA A 167 26.71 5.65 -2.05
C ALA A 167 25.54 5.34 -3.02
N GLU A 168 25.66 4.28 -3.82
CA GLU A 168 24.61 3.82 -4.74
C GLU A 168 23.44 3.11 -4.04
N ASN A 169 23.64 2.61 -2.81
CA ASN A 169 22.63 1.88 -2.04
C ASN A 169 21.91 2.76 -1.03
N MET A 170 22.49 3.91 -0.67
CA MET A 170 21.93 4.85 0.29
C MET A 170 21.27 6.05 -0.40
N ILE A 171 20.05 6.40 0.01
CA ILE A 171 19.38 7.63 -0.40
C ILE A 171 20.08 8.84 0.22
N PHE A 172 20.53 8.69 1.46
CA PHE A 172 21.23 9.71 2.23
C PHE A 172 22.47 9.11 2.90
N PRO A 173 23.66 9.73 2.80
CA PRO A 173 24.85 9.23 3.49
C PRO A 173 24.66 9.26 5.01
N LEU A 174 25.25 8.30 5.73
CA LEU A 174 25.09 8.18 7.19
C LEU A 174 25.47 9.46 7.94
N ALA A 175 26.51 10.16 7.50
CA ALA A 175 26.94 11.44 8.09
C ALA A 175 25.85 12.52 8.01
N GLN A 176 24.99 12.46 7.01
CA GLN A 176 23.90 13.43 6.84
C GLN A 176 22.89 13.35 7.98
N PHE A 177 22.61 12.17 8.54
CA PHE A 177 21.69 12.06 9.68
C PHE A 177 22.19 12.79 10.91
N VAL A 178 23.50 12.72 11.19
CA VAL A 178 24.13 13.45 12.30
C VAL A 178 24.10 14.96 12.04
N ALA A 179 24.51 15.39 10.83
CA ALA A 179 24.52 16.81 10.47
C ALA A 179 23.11 17.42 10.55
N ASP A 180 22.12 16.78 9.91
CA ASP A 180 20.75 17.26 9.84
C ASP A 180 20.09 17.31 11.23
N LEU A 181 20.13 16.21 11.99
CA LEU A 181 19.60 16.18 13.35
C LEU A 181 20.24 17.22 14.26
N SER A 182 21.54 17.46 14.11
CA SER A 182 22.28 18.45 14.93
C SER A 182 21.82 19.89 14.71
N GLN A 183 21.17 20.21 13.61
CA GLN A 183 20.58 21.52 13.37
C GLN A 183 19.36 21.77 14.28
N HIS A 184 18.61 20.72 14.60
CA HIS A 184 17.33 20.79 15.30
C HIS A 184 17.51 20.59 16.83
N LEU A 185 18.37 19.64 17.22
CA LEU A 185 18.59 19.28 18.62
C LEU A 185 20.09 19.03 18.88
N THR A 186 20.51 19.03 20.13
CA THR A 186 21.85 18.58 20.49
C THR A 186 21.81 17.05 20.57
N LEU A 187 22.67 16.40 19.77
CA LEU A 187 22.99 14.99 19.98
C LEU A 187 24.03 14.91 21.08
N GLU A 188 23.77 14.11 22.11
CA GLU A 188 24.61 13.98 23.29
C GLU A 188 25.39 12.65 23.26
N GLU A 189 26.45 12.56 24.05
CA GLU A 189 27.19 11.31 24.21
C GLU A 189 26.27 10.16 24.62
N GLY A 190 26.35 9.05 23.94
CA GLY A 190 25.51 7.87 24.17
C GLY A 190 24.19 7.86 23.38
N ASP A 191 23.77 8.98 22.78
CA ASP A 191 22.59 8.96 21.91
C ASP A 191 22.75 8.00 20.73
N VAL A 192 21.65 7.39 20.29
CA VAL A 192 21.65 6.39 19.25
C VAL A 192 20.81 6.86 18.05
N ILE A 193 21.36 6.70 16.84
CA ILE A 193 20.65 6.90 15.59
C ILE A 193 20.53 5.56 14.88
N LEU A 194 19.30 5.08 14.67
CA LEU A 194 18.98 3.94 13.82
C LEU A 194 18.87 4.43 12.38
N THR A 195 19.59 3.81 11.45
CA THR A 195 19.82 4.39 10.12
C THR A 195 18.83 3.95 9.04
N GLY A 196 17.77 3.26 9.42
CA GLY A 196 16.81 2.66 8.49
C GLY A 196 17.21 1.26 8.04
N THR A 197 16.23 0.50 7.61
CA THR A 197 16.38 -0.89 7.18
C THR A 197 16.38 -1.04 5.65
N PRO A 198 17.16 -1.96 5.06
CA PRO A 198 17.05 -2.31 3.65
C PRO A 198 15.78 -3.12 3.34
N ALA A 199 15.57 -3.49 2.07
CA ALA A 199 14.54 -4.43 1.68
C ALA A 199 14.69 -5.79 2.37
N GLY A 200 13.59 -6.57 2.47
CA GLY A 200 13.57 -7.91 3.06
C GLY A 200 13.17 -7.97 4.53
N SER A 201 12.86 -6.81 5.18
CA SER A 201 12.22 -6.83 6.49
C SER A 201 10.82 -7.48 6.39
N SER A 202 10.43 -8.26 7.38
CA SER A 202 9.20 -9.05 7.36
C SER A 202 8.69 -9.33 8.77
N VAL A 203 7.56 -10.04 8.85
CA VAL A 203 6.96 -10.44 10.13
C VAL A 203 7.71 -11.63 10.72
N ALA A 204 7.96 -11.55 12.02
CA ALA A 204 8.44 -12.67 12.82
C ALA A 204 7.32 -13.23 13.68
N GLN A 205 7.28 -14.56 13.83
CA GLN A 205 6.29 -15.28 14.62
C GLN A 205 6.89 -15.72 15.96
N PRO A 206 6.08 -15.93 17.00
CA PRO A 206 6.54 -16.57 18.23
C PRO A 206 7.25 -17.90 17.94
N GLY A 207 8.45 -18.05 18.49
CA GLY A 207 9.36 -19.17 18.21
C GLY A 207 10.45 -18.84 17.17
N ASP A 208 10.32 -17.75 16.41
CA ASP A 208 11.36 -17.34 15.47
C ASP A 208 12.58 -16.77 16.20
N VAL A 209 13.74 -16.97 15.58
CA VAL A 209 15.01 -16.34 15.96
C VAL A 209 15.42 -15.39 14.85
N VAL A 210 15.60 -14.12 15.18
CA VAL A 210 16.08 -13.09 14.25
C VAL A 210 17.49 -12.70 14.67
N GLU A 211 18.44 -12.78 13.72
CA GLU A 211 19.84 -12.45 13.93
C GLU A 211 20.25 -11.31 12.98
N ILE A 212 21.00 -10.34 13.48
CA ILE A 212 21.48 -9.21 12.68
C ILE A 212 22.97 -9.04 12.91
N GLU A 213 23.74 -8.81 11.85
CA GLU A 213 25.15 -8.51 11.90
C GLU A 213 25.46 -7.27 11.06
N VAL A 214 26.28 -6.39 11.64
CA VAL A 214 26.91 -5.28 10.94
C VAL A 214 28.40 -5.53 10.88
N ASP A 215 28.99 -5.44 9.72
CA ASP A 215 30.42 -5.58 9.52
C ASP A 215 30.98 -4.57 8.50
N ALA A 216 32.27 -4.42 8.46
CA ALA A 216 32.99 -3.65 7.47
C ALA A 216 34.06 -4.55 6.80
N PRO A 217 33.66 -5.42 5.85
CA PRO A 217 34.52 -6.47 5.33
C PRO A 217 35.75 -5.95 4.55
N GLU A 218 35.68 -4.73 4.03
CA GLU A 218 36.75 -4.08 3.29
C GLU A 218 37.70 -3.22 4.18
N ALA A 219 37.29 -2.95 5.42
CA ALA A 219 38.10 -2.20 6.38
C ALA A 219 39.21 -3.06 6.95
N ALA A 220 40.27 -2.41 7.44
CA ALA A 220 41.41 -3.10 8.05
C ALA A 220 40.94 -3.95 9.25
N GLY A 221 41.26 -5.23 9.23
CA GLY A 221 40.82 -6.17 10.27
C GLY A 221 39.39 -6.68 10.14
N ALA A 222 38.66 -6.24 9.12
CA ALA A 222 37.26 -6.62 8.87
C ALA A 222 36.38 -6.67 10.12
N PRO A 223 36.23 -5.54 10.87
CA PRO A 223 35.54 -5.52 12.13
C PRO A 223 34.05 -5.88 11.96
N SER A 224 33.51 -6.59 12.93
CA SER A 224 32.11 -7.02 12.98
C SER A 224 31.50 -6.75 14.36
N SER A 225 30.23 -6.40 14.38
CA SER A 225 29.40 -6.32 15.60
C SER A 225 29.19 -7.70 16.26
N GLY A 226 29.48 -8.79 15.54
CA GLY A 226 28.94 -10.08 15.87
C GLY A 226 27.43 -10.14 15.63
N ARG A 227 26.82 -11.29 15.90
CA ARG A 227 25.37 -11.49 15.70
C ARG A 227 24.57 -11.00 16.90
N LEU A 228 23.74 -10.00 16.65
CA LEU A 228 22.65 -9.60 17.54
C LEU A 228 21.52 -10.62 17.41
N ILE A 229 21.18 -11.32 18.48
CA ILE A 229 20.18 -12.38 18.49
C ILE A 229 18.94 -11.91 19.24
N SER A 230 17.77 -12.12 18.66
CA SER A 230 16.47 -11.86 19.29
C SER A 230 15.58 -13.10 19.19
N HIS A 231 14.96 -13.50 20.29
CA HIS A 231 14.01 -14.61 20.36
C HIS A 231 12.60 -14.07 20.45
N VAL A 232 11.75 -14.35 19.44
CA VAL A 232 10.36 -13.87 19.46
C VAL A 232 9.53 -14.78 20.35
N THR A 233 8.79 -14.19 21.29
CA THR A 233 7.89 -14.89 22.19
C THR A 233 6.47 -14.37 22.08
N GLU A 234 5.50 -15.18 22.47
CA GLU A 234 4.11 -14.75 22.61
C GLU A 234 3.91 -14.19 24.02
N GLY A 235 3.29 -13.00 24.11
CA GLY A 235 2.95 -12.38 25.36
C GLY A 235 1.56 -12.76 25.84
N ASP A 236 1.37 -12.71 27.15
CA ASP A 236 0.08 -13.02 27.79
C ASP A 236 -0.81 -11.78 27.93
N GLU A 237 -0.23 -10.57 27.84
CA GLU A 237 -0.96 -9.32 28.04
C GLU A 237 -1.64 -8.88 26.74
N SER A 238 -2.95 -8.57 26.83
CA SER A 238 -3.74 -7.99 25.75
C SER A 238 -3.96 -6.49 26.00
N PHE A 239 -4.29 -5.76 24.91
CA PHE A 239 -4.65 -4.34 25.02
C PHE A 239 -6.03 -4.18 25.67
N ASP A 240 -6.20 -3.11 26.47
CA ASP A 240 -7.47 -2.75 27.12
C ASP A 240 -8.24 -1.79 26.21
N GLU A 241 -9.42 -2.21 25.73
CA GLU A 241 -10.30 -1.44 24.88
C GLU A 241 -10.76 -0.12 25.53
N GLY A 242 -10.84 -0.09 26.86
CA GLY A 242 -11.23 1.11 27.62
C GLY A 242 -10.15 2.19 27.72
N LEU A 243 -8.87 1.87 27.40
CA LEU A 243 -7.74 2.77 27.61
C LEU A 243 -7.21 3.44 26.33
N GLY A 244 -7.58 2.97 25.16
CA GLY A 244 -7.05 3.57 23.92
C GLY A 244 -7.35 2.80 22.66
N VAL A 245 -6.50 3.04 21.63
CA VAL A 245 -6.66 2.40 20.34
C VAL A 245 -6.30 0.93 20.42
N MET A 246 -7.19 0.07 19.95
CA MET A 246 -6.93 -1.37 19.81
C MET A 246 -6.08 -1.65 18.58
N PRO A 247 -5.27 -2.72 18.61
CA PRO A 247 -4.61 -3.25 17.43
C PRO A 247 -5.65 -3.56 16.34
N ALA A 248 -5.32 -3.20 15.10
CA ALA A 248 -6.16 -3.50 13.95
C ALA A 248 -5.28 -3.78 12.74
N VAL A 249 -5.73 -4.69 11.88
CA VAL A 249 -4.97 -5.12 10.70
C VAL A 249 -5.87 -5.08 9.48
N ASP A 250 -5.40 -4.42 8.43
CA ASP A 250 -5.96 -4.45 7.10
C ASP A 250 -4.95 -5.04 6.10
N ASP A 251 -5.37 -5.25 4.86
CA ASP A 251 -4.51 -5.82 3.82
C ASP A 251 -3.27 -4.98 3.55
N LYS A 252 -3.39 -3.65 3.62
CA LYS A 252 -2.28 -2.74 3.44
C LYS A 252 -1.24 -2.88 4.56
N GLN A 253 -1.69 -3.00 5.80
CA GLN A 253 -0.79 -3.23 6.94
C GLN A 253 -0.11 -4.59 6.85
N ARG A 254 -0.83 -5.63 6.39
CA ARG A 254 -0.25 -6.97 6.14
C ARG A 254 0.83 -6.89 5.05
N GLU A 255 0.50 -6.32 3.89
CA GLU A 255 1.45 -6.15 2.80
C GLU A 255 2.69 -5.36 3.23
N GLU A 256 2.50 -4.25 3.95
CA GLU A 256 3.60 -3.44 4.45
C GLU A 256 4.47 -4.17 5.47
N ALA A 257 3.89 -4.98 6.37
CA ALA A 257 4.62 -5.73 7.39
C ALA A 257 5.39 -6.92 6.79
N TRP A 258 4.76 -7.67 5.89
CA TRP A 258 5.36 -8.83 5.22
C TRP A 258 6.30 -8.46 4.08
N GLY A 259 6.22 -7.21 3.57
CA GLY A 259 7.07 -6.69 2.51
C GLY A 259 6.53 -6.89 1.08
N SER A 260 5.56 -7.78 0.89
CA SER A 260 4.81 -7.95 -0.36
C SER A 260 3.45 -8.60 -0.11
N ARG A 261 2.52 -8.51 -1.07
CA ARG A 261 1.21 -9.19 -1.02
C ARG A 261 1.34 -10.71 -0.99
N GLU A 262 2.26 -11.26 -1.79
CA GLU A 262 2.56 -12.68 -1.84
C GLU A 262 3.03 -13.20 -0.47
N ALA A 263 4.01 -12.55 0.14
CA ALA A 263 4.52 -12.90 1.45
C ALA A 263 3.45 -12.77 2.56
N ALA A 264 2.51 -11.84 2.41
CA ALA A 264 1.37 -11.63 3.29
C ALA A 264 0.25 -12.66 3.09
N GLY A 265 0.35 -13.55 2.09
CA GLY A 265 -0.72 -14.47 1.72
C GLY A 265 -1.97 -13.76 1.19
N LEU A 266 -1.82 -12.50 0.76
CA LEU A 266 -2.90 -11.74 0.14
C LEU A 266 -2.98 -12.10 -1.35
N PRO A 267 -4.18 -12.11 -1.92
CA PRO A 267 -4.30 -12.30 -3.35
C PRO A 267 -3.49 -11.23 -4.10
N ASP A 268 -2.89 -11.61 -5.24
CA ASP A 268 -2.16 -10.68 -6.09
C ASP A 268 -3.00 -9.44 -6.39
N SER A 269 -2.35 -8.29 -6.65
CA SER A 269 -3.04 -7.10 -7.12
C SER A 269 -3.76 -7.36 -8.44
N ASP A 270 -3.29 -8.34 -9.22
CA ASP A 270 -3.99 -8.88 -10.40
C ASP A 270 -5.24 -9.70 -10.03
N ALA A 271 -5.40 -10.14 -8.77
CA ALA A 271 -6.69 -10.63 -8.26
C ALA A 271 -7.74 -9.50 -8.09
N ALA A 272 -7.35 -8.23 -8.21
CA ALA A 272 -8.29 -7.15 -8.48
C ALA A 272 -8.91 -7.30 -9.89
N ALA A 273 -8.18 -7.84 -10.87
CA ALA A 273 -8.71 -8.16 -12.18
C ALA A 273 -9.80 -9.24 -12.10
N LEU A 274 -10.82 -9.09 -12.94
CA LEU A 274 -11.85 -10.12 -13.08
C LEU A 274 -11.25 -11.35 -13.78
N PRO A 275 -11.65 -12.58 -13.38
CA PRO A 275 -11.35 -13.75 -14.17
C PRO A 275 -11.79 -13.56 -15.63
N GLU A 276 -10.98 -13.98 -16.57
CA GLU A 276 -11.25 -13.78 -18.02
C GLU A 276 -12.63 -14.29 -18.43
N ALA A 277 -13.04 -15.46 -17.93
CA ALA A 277 -14.37 -16.02 -18.20
C ALA A 277 -15.50 -15.12 -17.67
N LEU A 278 -15.36 -14.57 -16.47
CA LEU A 278 -16.35 -13.66 -15.89
C LEU A 278 -16.38 -12.33 -16.64
N ARG A 279 -15.22 -11.78 -17.01
CA ARG A 279 -15.12 -10.56 -17.81
C ARG A 279 -15.82 -10.72 -19.16
N THR A 280 -15.58 -11.81 -19.87
CA THR A 280 -16.22 -12.11 -21.15
C THR A 280 -17.74 -12.21 -21.04
N LYS A 281 -18.26 -12.83 -19.96
CA LYS A 281 -19.70 -12.88 -19.71
C LYS A 281 -20.28 -11.47 -19.48
N LEU A 282 -19.60 -10.66 -18.66
CA LEU A 282 -20.04 -9.28 -18.34
C LEU A 282 -20.00 -8.36 -19.58
N GLU A 283 -19.05 -8.56 -20.50
CA GLU A 283 -18.96 -7.83 -21.77
C GLU A 283 -20.13 -8.14 -22.71
N LYS A 284 -20.74 -9.34 -22.59
CA LYS A 284 -21.90 -9.77 -23.37
C LYS A 284 -23.24 -9.36 -22.75
N ALA A 285 -23.28 -9.10 -21.44
CA ALA A 285 -24.51 -8.81 -20.71
C ALA A 285 -24.84 -7.31 -20.75
N PRO A 286 -26.02 -6.90 -21.22
CA PRO A 286 -26.42 -5.50 -21.22
C PRO A 286 -26.65 -5.01 -19.78
N THR A 287 -26.29 -3.73 -19.52
CA THR A 287 -26.49 -3.10 -18.21
C THR A 287 -27.94 -3.12 -17.75
N ALA A 288 -28.91 -3.04 -18.67
CA ALA A 288 -30.33 -3.17 -18.38
C ALA A 288 -30.70 -4.52 -17.77
N GLY A 289 -30.18 -5.63 -18.34
CA GLY A 289 -30.35 -6.99 -17.82
C GLY A 289 -29.71 -7.16 -16.44
N LEU A 290 -28.46 -6.72 -16.28
CA LEU A 290 -27.74 -6.73 -15.00
C LEU A 290 -28.49 -5.95 -13.91
N SER A 291 -29.02 -4.76 -14.25
CA SER A 291 -29.83 -3.94 -13.32
C SER A 291 -31.08 -4.66 -12.86
N ALA A 292 -31.79 -5.34 -13.76
CA ALA A 292 -32.98 -6.10 -13.43
C ALA A 292 -32.68 -7.25 -12.46
N GLU A 293 -31.54 -7.94 -12.65
CA GLU A 293 -31.11 -9.04 -11.79
C GLU A 293 -30.66 -8.56 -10.40
N LEU A 294 -29.95 -7.43 -10.30
CA LEU A 294 -29.60 -6.81 -9.03
C LEU A 294 -30.83 -6.36 -8.26
N ARG A 295 -31.83 -5.80 -8.94
CA ARG A 295 -33.11 -5.43 -8.33
C ARG A 295 -33.83 -6.63 -7.72
N LYS A 296 -33.84 -7.78 -8.37
CA LYS A 296 -34.43 -9.01 -7.81
C LYS A 296 -33.75 -9.45 -6.51
N ARG A 297 -32.48 -9.10 -6.34
CA ARG A 297 -31.66 -9.35 -5.13
C ARG A 297 -31.76 -8.24 -4.08
N GLY A 298 -32.63 -7.24 -4.30
CA GLY A 298 -32.88 -6.13 -3.36
C GLY A 298 -31.96 -4.93 -3.54
N LEU A 299 -31.09 -4.91 -4.55
CA LEU A 299 -30.16 -3.82 -4.84
C LEU A 299 -30.76 -2.90 -5.92
N ASN A 300 -31.27 -1.72 -5.50
CA ASN A 300 -31.96 -0.79 -6.40
C ASN A 300 -31.14 0.45 -6.76
N ASN A 301 -30.13 0.83 -5.93
CA ASN A 301 -29.33 2.04 -6.11
C ASN A 301 -27.92 1.66 -6.61
N VAL A 302 -27.86 1.02 -7.76
CA VAL A 302 -26.62 0.46 -8.36
C VAL A 302 -26.24 1.13 -9.68
N VAL A 303 -27.06 2.06 -10.17
CA VAL A 303 -26.80 2.83 -11.40
C VAL A 303 -26.06 4.11 -11.04
N ILE A 304 -24.95 4.39 -11.68
CA ILE A 304 -24.25 5.68 -11.59
C ILE A 304 -24.98 6.65 -12.50
N GLU A 305 -25.84 7.49 -11.90
CA GLU A 305 -26.71 8.39 -12.62
C GLU A 305 -25.99 9.59 -13.23
N GLY A 306 -26.48 10.06 -14.38
CA GLY A 306 -26.05 11.30 -15.01
C GLY A 306 -24.68 11.21 -15.72
N VAL A 307 -24.15 10.03 -15.89
CA VAL A 307 -22.93 9.78 -16.71
C VAL A 307 -23.32 9.10 -18.02
N TYR A 308 -22.61 9.45 -19.08
CA TYR A 308 -22.84 8.94 -20.43
C TYR A 308 -21.52 8.56 -21.10
N ALA A 309 -21.55 7.54 -21.95
CA ALA A 309 -20.40 7.19 -22.76
C ALA A 309 -19.97 8.39 -23.61
N GLN A 310 -18.68 8.71 -23.57
CA GLN A 310 -18.11 9.77 -24.40
C GLN A 310 -18.20 9.41 -25.90
N THR A 311 -18.02 8.16 -26.20
CA THR A 311 -18.14 7.60 -27.56
C THR A 311 -19.28 6.58 -27.57
N PRO A 312 -20.35 6.78 -28.38
CA PRO A 312 -21.44 5.80 -28.49
C PRO A 312 -20.92 4.41 -28.94
N GLY A 313 -21.55 3.36 -28.44
CA GLY A 313 -21.16 1.97 -28.67
C GLY A 313 -19.96 1.51 -27.81
N THR A 314 -19.55 2.33 -26.86
CA THR A 314 -18.47 1.96 -25.94
C THR A 314 -18.97 1.01 -24.86
N THR A 315 -18.30 -0.11 -24.68
CA THR A 315 -18.48 -1.01 -23.53
C THR A 315 -17.30 -0.90 -22.58
N MET A 316 -17.56 -1.10 -21.29
CA MET A 316 -16.55 -1.04 -20.22
C MET A 316 -16.85 -2.09 -19.17
N VAL A 317 -15.88 -2.93 -18.85
CA VAL A 317 -15.97 -3.92 -17.76
C VAL A 317 -14.67 -3.92 -16.98
N GLY A 318 -14.74 -3.75 -15.67
CA GLY A 318 -13.56 -3.81 -14.81
C GLY A 318 -13.89 -3.67 -13.32
N THR A 319 -12.87 -3.57 -12.50
CA THR A 319 -13.02 -3.38 -11.05
C THR A 319 -12.74 -1.94 -10.64
N ALA A 320 -13.48 -1.43 -9.68
CA ALA A 320 -13.42 -0.04 -9.26
C ALA A 320 -12.12 0.29 -8.50
N ARG A 321 -11.39 1.30 -8.97
CA ARG A 321 -10.42 2.08 -8.23
C ARG A 321 -10.99 3.47 -7.98
N THR A 322 -11.24 3.81 -6.74
CA THR A 322 -12.02 5.00 -6.40
C THR A 322 -11.15 6.23 -6.12
N LEU A 323 -11.66 7.39 -6.52
CA LEU A 323 -11.05 8.70 -6.30
C LEU A 323 -12.11 9.69 -5.83
N ARG A 324 -11.90 10.32 -4.66
CA ARG A 324 -12.81 11.30 -4.09
C ARG A 324 -12.30 12.72 -4.25
N PHE A 325 -13.18 13.62 -4.66
CA PHE A 325 -12.96 15.05 -4.64
C PHE A 325 -13.84 15.74 -3.59
N VAL A 326 -13.27 16.74 -2.90
CA VAL A 326 -14.02 17.64 -2.03
C VAL A 326 -14.20 19.00 -2.69
N PRO A 327 -15.17 19.86 -2.23
CA PRO A 327 -15.34 21.22 -2.75
C PRO A 327 -14.04 22.01 -2.69
N ASN A 328 -13.78 22.82 -3.74
CA ASN A 328 -12.62 23.68 -3.73
C ASN A 328 -12.67 24.69 -2.58
N ARG A 329 -11.56 24.81 -1.90
CA ARG A 329 -11.20 25.85 -0.96
C ARG A 329 -9.74 26.18 -1.23
N GLU A 330 -9.45 27.44 -1.52
CA GLU A 330 -8.18 27.89 -2.11
C GLU A 330 -6.96 27.54 -1.25
N ASP A 331 -7.09 27.60 0.08
CA ASP A 331 -6.02 27.21 1.01
C ASP A 331 -5.74 25.71 0.98
N LEU A 332 -6.81 24.88 0.87
CA LEU A 332 -6.69 23.42 0.72
C LEU A 332 -6.17 23.02 -0.67
N PHE A 333 -6.55 23.77 -1.71
CA PHE A 333 -6.02 23.52 -3.04
C PHE A 333 -4.52 23.77 -3.12
N THR A 334 -4.01 24.75 -2.39
CA THR A 334 -2.57 25.05 -2.31
C THR A 334 -1.79 23.87 -1.72
N SER A 335 -2.34 23.18 -0.74
CA SER A 335 -1.67 22.06 -0.04
C SER A 335 -1.93 20.68 -0.65
N HIS A 336 -3.08 20.45 -1.28
CA HIS A 336 -3.53 19.11 -1.76
C HIS A 336 -3.78 19.06 -3.27
N GLY A 337 -4.11 20.18 -3.91
CA GLY A 337 -4.53 20.23 -5.33
C GLY A 337 -3.39 20.40 -6.32
N GLY A 338 -2.24 20.92 -5.88
CA GLY A 338 -1.07 21.20 -6.70
C GLY A 338 -0.12 20.01 -6.86
N GLY A 339 0.88 20.16 -7.72
CA GLY A 339 1.97 19.20 -7.86
C GLY A 339 1.53 17.77 -8.22
N TYR A 340 2.18 16.77 -7.60
CA TYR A 340 1.85 15.36 -7.72
C TYR A 340 0.83 14.96 -6.63
N ASN A 341 -0.42 15.34 -6.85
CA ASN A 341 -1.54 15.14 -5.94
C ASN A 341 -2.17 13.74 -6.05
N VAL A 342 -3.12 13.41 -5.16
CA VAL A 342 -3.76 12.09 -5.11
C VAL A 342 -4.45 11.70 -6.42
N GLN A 343 -4.97 12.67 -7.21
CA GLN A 343 -5.51 12.36 -8.54
C GLN A 343 -4.44 11.76 -9.45
N LYS A 344 -3.26 12.38 -9.54
CA LYS A 344 -2.17 11.86 -10.38
C LYS A 344 -1.65 10.52 -9.86
N GLN A 345 -1.65 10.34 -8.54
CA GLN A 345 -1.27 9.05 -7.94
C GLN A 345 -2.21 7.92 -8.34
N VAL A 346 -3.53 8.15 -8.37
CA VAL A 346 -4.51 7.17 -8.85
C VAL A 346 -4.28 6.80 -10.30
N PHE A 347 -4.09 7.81 -11.17
CA PHE A 347 -3.86 7.58 -12.60
C PHE A 347 -2.50 6.91 -12.89
N ASP A 348 -1.50 7.10 -12.04
CA ASP A 348 -0.23 6.38 -12.14
C ASP A 348 -0.29 4.96 -11.57
N ALA A 349 -1.17 4.70 -10.61
CA ALA A 349 -1.28 3.43 -9.90
C ALA A 349 -2.36 2.50 -10.47
N VAL A 350 -3.26 2.99 -11.34
CA VAL A 350 -4.28 2.14 -11.98
C VAL A 350 -3.63 1.04 -12.79
N GLY A 351 -4.13 -0.19 -12.65
CA GLY A 351 -3.63 -1.38 -13.31
C GLY A 351 -4.57 -1.94 -14.39
N PRO A 352 -4.15 -3.04 -15.05
CA PRO A 352 -4.95 -3.71 -16.07
C PRO A 352 -6.31 -4.15 -15.53
N GLY A 353 -7.38 -3.84 -16.29
CA GLY A 353 -8.75 -4.24 -15.95
C GLY A 353 -9.40 -3.42 -14.82
N GLU A 354 -8.74 -2.39 -14.29
CA GLU A 354 -9.36 -1.49 -13.32
C GLU A 354 -10.09 -0.32 -14.01
N VAL A 355 -11.17 0.15 -13.39
CA VAL A 355 -11.93 1.34 -13.77
C VAL A 355 -11.74 2.42 -12.71
N ILE A 356 -11.24 3.60 -13.09
CA ILE A 356 -11.16 4.74 -12.18
C ILE A 356 -12.56 5.34 -12.02
N VAL A 357 -13.11 5.32 -10.79
CA VAL A 357 -14.41 5.91 -10.47
C VAL A 357 -14.20 7.19 -9.66
N ILE A 358 -14.56 8.33 -10.23
CA ILE A 358 -14.32 9.66 -9.66
C ILE A 358 -15.61 10.25 -9.09
N GLU A 359 -15.64 10.43 -7.77
CA GLU A 359 -16.67 11.26 -7.11
C GLU A 359 -16.33 12.75 -7.28
N ALA A 360 -16.99 13.42 -8.22
CA ALA A 360 -16.95 14.87 -8.38
C ALA A 360 -18.20 15.56 -7.79
N ARG A 361 -18.99 14.84 -7.04
CA ARG A 361 -20.21 15.32 -6.36
C ARG A 361 -21.28 15.85 -7.33
N GLY A 362 -21.36 15.29 -8.54
CA GLY A 362 -22.24 15.77 -9.58
C GLY A 362 -21.93 17.20 -10.07
N ALA A 363 -20.72 17.72 -9.80
CA ALA A 363 -20.37 19.10 -10.16
C ALA A 363 -19.84 19.18 -11.61
N ALA A 364 -20.72 19.40 -12.56
CA ALA A 364 -20.43 19.48 -13.99
C ALA A 364 -19.52 20.68 -14.40
N GLY A 365 -19.34 21.67 -13.53
CA GLY A 365 -18.70 22.95 -13.85
C GLY A 365 -17.17 22.95 -13.83
N SER A 366 -16.50 21.78 -13.91
CA SER A 366 -15.04 21.66 -13.92
C SER A 366 -14.63 20.32 -14.50
N GLY A 367 -13.49 20.27 -15.22
CA GLY A 367 -12.90 19.01 -15.68
C GLY A 367 -12.29 18.24 -14.52
N THR A 368 -12.56 16.94 -14.47
CA THR A 368 -12.02 15.99 -13.49
C THR A 368 -10.85 15.19 -14.04
N LEU A 369 -10.73 15.11 -15.35
CA LEU A 369 -9.59 14.57 -16.09
C LEU A 369 -9.46 15.29 -17.43
N GLY A 370 -8.33 15.08 -18.10
CA GLY A 370 -8.05 15.51 -19.47
C GLY A 370 -7.20 14.46 -20.18
N ASP A 371 -6.77 14.78 -21.41
CA ASP A 371 -6.06 13.89 -22.32
C ASP A 371 -4.81 13.22 -21.71
N ILE A 372 -3.96 13.95 -20.98
CA ILE A 372 -2.73 13.41 -20.39
C ILE A 372 -3.03 12.31 -19.35
N LEU A 373 -4.03 12.52 -18.50
CA LEU A 373 -4.42 11.52 -17.49
C LEU A 373 -5.11 10.32 -18.15
N ALA A 374 -5.98 10.55 -19.14
CA ALA A 374 -6.60 9.48 -19.91
C ALA A 374 -5.55 8.61 -20.63
N LEU A 375 -4.56 9.24 -21.27
CA LEU A 375 -3.45 8.55 -21.92
C LEU A 375 -2.63 7.72 -20.93
N ARG A 376 -2.39 8.27 -19.73
CA ARG A 376 -1.67 7.54 -18.67
C ARG A 376 -2.45 6.31 -18.19
N ALA A 377 -3.75 6.45 -17.95
CA ALA A 377 -4.61 5.33 -17.56
C ALA A 377 -4.64 4.24 -18.66
N GLN A 378 -4.77 4.63 -19.92
CA GLN A 378 -4.73 3.69 -21.05
C GLN A 378 -3.40 2.95 -21.14
N PHE A 379 -2.27 3.67 -20.97
CA PHE A 379 -0.94 3.06 -20.98
C PHE A 379 -0.78 2.00 -19.87
N ASN A 380 -1.38 2.23 -18.71
CA ASN A 380 -1.38 1.28 -17.60
C ASN A 380 -2.39 0.13 -17.76
N GLY A 381 -3.19 0.11 -18.85
CA GLY A 381 -4.15 -0.95 -19.11
C GLY A 381 -5.48 -0.79 -18.37
N ALA A 382 -5.81 0.40 -17.91
CA ALA A 382 -7.12 0.67 -17.32
C ALA A 382 -8.26 0.28 -18.26
N ALA A 383 -9.33 -0.31 -17.73
CA ALA A 383 -10.53 -0.66 -18.48
C ALA A 383 -11.39 0.56 -18.82
N GLY A 384 -11.25 1.64 -18.04
CA GLY A 384 -11.95 2.90 -18.31
C GLY A 384 -11.93 3.88 -17.15
N VAL A 385 -12.68 4.97 -17.33
CA VAL A 385 -12.89 6.02 -16.31
C VAL A 385 -14.36 6.40 -16.24
N VAL A 386 -14.90 6.51 -15.04
CA VAL A 386 -16.25 7.03 -14.76
C VAL A 386 -16.12 8.28 -13.90
N SER A 387 -16.81 9.35 -14.25
CA SER A 387 -16.83 10.58 -13.45
C SER A 387 -18.21 11.24 -13.46
N ASP A 388 -18.77 11.51 -12.29
CA ASP A 388 -19.98 12.35 -12.17
C ASP A 388 -19.68 13.85 -12.27
N GLY A 389 -18.56 14.21 -12.90
CA GLY A 389 -18.12 15.56 -13.24
C GLY A 389 -17.86 15.75 -14.72
N GLY A 390 -17.15 16.84 -15.07
CA GLY A 390 -16.81 17.16 -16.45
C GLY A 390 -15.48 16.54 -16.91
N VAL A 391 -15.30 16.42 -18.23
CA VAL A 391 -14.04 16.03 -18.87
C VAL A 391 -13.49 17.19 -19.69
N ARG A 392 -12.19 17.47 -19.59
CA ARG A 392 -11.46 18.43 -20.42
C ARG A 392 -10.92 17.75 -21.66
N ASP A 393 -10.57 18.55 -22.64
CA ASP A 393 -9.91 18.10 -23.87
C ASP A 393 -10.69 16.95 -24.54
N TYR A 394 -12.04 17.10 -24.53
CA TYR A 394 -13.03 16.06 -24.76
C TYR A 394 -12.79 15.27 -26.07
N ALA A 395 -12.45 15.98 -27.16
CA ALA A 395 -12.16 15.32 -28.44
C ALA A 395 -10.86 14.51 -28.40
N ALA A 396 -9.80 15.06 -27.78
CA ALA A 396 -8.52 14.37 -27.64
C ALA A 396 -8.65 13.11 -26.75
N VAL A 397 -9.44 13.19 -25.67
CA VAL A 397 -9.75 12.03 -24.82
C VAL A 397 -10.49 10.94 -25.61
N ALA A 398 -11.44 11.30 -26.48
CA ALA A 398 -12.13 10.33 -27.32
C ALA A 398 -11.19 9.64 -28.32
N GLU A 399 -10.21 10.37 -28.89
CA GLU A 399 -9.21 9.82 -29.83
C GLU A 399 -8.26 8.80 -29.19
N ILE A 400 -8.06 8.87 -27.85
CA ILE A 400 -7.24 7.91 -27.10
C ILE A 400 -7.85 6.51 -27.15
N GLY A 401 -9.18 6.40 -27.18
CA GLY A 401 -9.88 5.12 -27.24
C GLY A 401 -10.06 4.44 -25.87
N LEU A 402 -9.69 5.09 -24.76
CA LEU A 402 -10.04 4.63 -23.42
C LEU A 402 -11.55 4.83 -23.20
N PRO A 403 -12.31 3.81 -22.73
CA PRO A 403 -13.69 4.00 -22.31
C PRO A 403 -13.82 5.09 -21.23
N VAL A 404 -14.59 6.15 -21.52
CA VAL A 404 -14.84 7.23 -20.55
C VAL A 404 -16.33 7.52 -20.50
N PHE A 405 -16.87 7.46 -19.28
CA PHE A 405 -18.25 7.83 -18.95
C PHE A 405 -18.23 9.07 -18.06
N ALA A 406 -18.85 10.13 -18.48
CA ALA A 406 -18.84 11.40 -17.77
C ALA A 406 -20.16 12.16 -17.89
N GLN A 407 -20.36 13.12 -16.98
CA GLN A 407 -21.55 13.94 -17.00
C GLN A 407 -21.56 14.91 -18.17
N THR A 408 -20.42 15.52 -18.52
CA THR A 408 -20.32 16.53 -19.59
C THR A 408 -18.88 16.82 -20.01
N ALA A 409 -18.73 17.52 -21.14
CA ALA A 409 -17.49 18.20 -21.48
C ALA A 409 -17.39 19.54 -20.75
N HIS A 410 -16.21 19.93 -20.23
CA HIS A 410 -16.00 21.23 -19.61
C HIS A 410 -14.54 21.70 -19.72
N PRO A 411 -14.23 22.95 -20.19
CA PRO A 411 -12.87 23.41 -20.41
C PRO A 411 -12.12 23.84 -19.16
N ALA A 412 -12.82 24.09 -18.04
CA ALA A 412 -12.17 24.59 -16.82
C ALA A 412 -11.34 23.52 -16.13
N VAL A 413 -10.24 23.97 -15.51
CA VAL A 413 -9.34 23.11 -14.74
C VAL A 413 -9.97 22.65 -13.43
N LEU A 414 -9.45 21.53 -12.89
CA LEU A 414 -9.88 20.89 -11.66
C LEU A 414 -10.10 21.87 -10.50
N GLY A 415 -9.11 22.74 -10.19
CA GLY A 415 -9.12 23.66 -9.08
C GLY A 415 -10.21 24.72 -9.09
N ARG A 416 -11.04 24.77 -10.13
CA ARG A 416 -12.23 25.65 -10.12
C ARG A 416 -13.30 25.18 -9.12
N ARG A 417 -13.47 23.87 -8.95
CA ARG A 417 -14.55 23.26 -8.15
C ARG A 417 -14.10 22.20 -7.17
N HIS A 418 -12.92 21.62 -7.37
CA HIS A 418 -12.49 20.39 -6.72
C HIS A 418 -11.10 20.49 -6.13
N VAL A 419 -10.92 19.87 -4.98
CA VAL A 419 -9.62 19.45 -4.43
C VAL A 419 -9.59 17.93 -4.42
N PRO A 420 -8.58 17.29 -5.05
CA PRO A 420 -8.37 15.84 -4.90
C PRO A 420 -8.08 15.51 -3.44
N TRP A 421 -8.77 14.51 -2.88
CA TRP A 421 -8.75 14.32 -1.43
C TRP A 421 -8.32 12.93 -0.99
N ASP A 422 -9.07 11.90 -1.39
CA ASP A 422 -8.84 10.50 -1.00
C ASP A 422 -8.88 9.59 -2.21
N GLN A 423 -8.18 8.45 -2.11
CA GLN A 423 -8.24 7.33 -3.04
C GLN A 423 -8.55 6.03 -2.30
N ASP A 424 -9.04 5.02 -3.03
CA ASP A 424 -9.31 3.67 -2.53
C ASP A 424 -10.20 3.67 -1.26
N VAL A 425 -11.21 4.54 -1.27
CA VAL A 425 -12.25 4.67 -0.23
C VAL A 425 -13.63 4.56 -0.85
N ALA A 426 -14.67 4.32 -0.04
CA ALA A 426 -16.04 4.39 -0.52
C ALA A 426 -16.36 5.79 -1.08
N VAL A 427 -16.95 5.84 -2.28
CA VAL A 427 -17.33 7.09 -2.96
C VAL A 427 -18.80 7.08 -3.33
N ALA A 428 -19.38 8.29 -3.50
CA ALA A 428 -20.75 8.51 -3.98
C ALA A 428 -20.69 9.10 -5.39
N CYS A 429 -20.58 8.26 -6.41
CA CYS A 429 -20.55 8.68 -7.80
C CYS A 429 -21.95 8.55 -8.41
N GLY A 430 -22.51 9.65 -8.98
CA GLY A 430 -23.85 9.65 -9.58
C GLY A 430 -24.94 9.05 -8.70
N ASN A 431 -24.95 9.35 -7.40
CA ASN A 431 -25.84 8.81 -6.37
C ASN A 431 -25.69 7.30 -6.08
N ALA A 432 -24.78 6.58 -6.72
CA ALA A 432 -24.46 5.21 -6.36
C ALA A 432 -23.27 5.17 -5.39
N THR A 433 -23.32 4.27 -4.41
CA THR A 433 -22.15 3.95 -3.58
C THR A 433 -21.27 2.99 -4.34
N VAL A 434 -19.99 3.33 -4.46
CA VAL A 434 -18.97 2.48 -5.09
C VAL A 434 -17.85 2.21 -4.08
N LEU A 435 -17.58 0.94 -3.85
CA LEU A 435 -16.45 0.50 -3.03
C LEU A 435 -15.27 0.13 -3.93
N PRO A 436 -14.02 0.29 -3.46
CA PRO A 436 -12.87 -0.27 -4.15
C PRO A 436 -13.07 -1.78 -4.40
N GLY A 437 -12.85 -2.23 -5.64
CA GLY A 437 -13.01 -3.63 -6.04
C GLY A 437 -14.42 -4.05 -6.49
N ASP A 438 -15.45 -3.19 -6.37
CA ASP A 438 -16.75 -3.44 -7.01
C ASP A 438 -16.59 -3.62 -8.53
N VAL A 439 -17.44 -4.44 -9.12
CA VAL A 439 -17.46 -4.61 -10.58
C VAL A 439 -18.24 -3.46 -11.23
N ILE A 440 -17.61 -2.80 -12.19
CA ILE A 440 -18.19 -1.71 -12.95
C ILE A 440 -18.45 -2.20 -14.37
N VAL A 441 -19.69 -2.07 -14.82
CA VAL A 441 -20.09 -2.37 -16.20
C VAL A 441 -20.75 -1.14 -16.80
N GLY A 442 -20.34 -0.76 -18.02
CA GLY A 442 -20.90 0.39 -18.73
C GLY A 442 -21.18 0.05 -20.19
N ASP A 443 -22.30 0.55 -20.70
CA ASP A 443 -22.70 0.52 -22.10
C ASP A 443 -23.48 1.81 -22.48
N ASP A 444 -24.17 1.82 -23.63
CA ASP A 444 -24.94 3.00 -24.08
C ASP A 444 -26.12 3.36 -23.16
N ASP A 445 -26.62 2.43 -22.33
CA ASP A 445 -27.69 2.70 -21.35
C ASP A 445 -27.17 3.36 -20.07
N GLY A 446 -25.88 3.22 -19.75
CA GLY A 446 -25.26 3.83 -18.58
C GLY A 446 -24.19 2.97 -17.92
N VAL A 447 -23.97 3.23 -16.64
CA VAL A 447 -22.97 2.52 -15.83
C VAL A 447 -23.61 1.92 -14.58
N ILE A 448 -23.30 0.65 -14.33
CA ILE A 448 -23.82 -0.09 -13.18
C ILE A 448 -22.70 -0.57 -12.27
N VAL A 449 -22.98 -0.61 -10.97
CA VAL A 449 -22.09 -1.12 -9.92
C VAL A 449 -22.62 -2.47 -9.44
N ILE A 450 -21.77 -3.48 -9.45
CA ILE A 450 -22.12 -4.82 -8.97
C ILE A 450 -21.16 -5.18 -7.83
N PRO A 451 -21.66 -5.50 -6.62
CA PRO A 451 -20.80 -6.07 -5.58
C PRO A 451 -20.09 -7.30 -6.11
N ARG A 452 -18.76 -7.37 -5.90
CA ARG A 452 -17.90 -8.38 -6.54
C ARG A 452 -18.38 -9.81 -6.32
N GLU A 453 -18.82 -10.11 -5.09
CA GLU A 453 -19.33 -11.42 -4.69
C GLU A 453 -20.63 -11.86 -5.40
N LEU A 454 -21.35 -10.92 -5.99
CA LEU A 454 -22.59 -11.19 -6.72
C LEU A 454 -22.39 -11.24 -8.24
N ALA A 455 -21.21 -10.89 -8.75
CA ALA A 455 -21.00 -10.64 -10.17
C ALA A 455 -21.28 -11.89 -11.04
N GLU A 456 -20.82 -13.06 -10.62
CA GLU A 456 -21.03 -14.30 -11.37
C GLU A 456 -22.52 -14.71 -11.40
N ASP A 457 -23.19 -14.73 -10.26
CA ASP A 457 -24.60 -15.06 -10.15
C ASP A 457 -25.51 -14.08 -10.92
N VAL A 458 -25.13 -12.80 -10.92
CA VAL A 458 -25.89 -11.75 -11.61
C VAL A 458 -25.75 -11.86 -13.10
N VAL A 459 -24.51 -12.04 -13.61
CA VAL A 459 -24.28 -12.12 -15.05
C VAL A 459 -24.87 -13.39 -15.66
N ASP A 460 -24.77 -14.53 -14.99
CA ASP A 460 -25.35 -15.78 -15.47
C ASP A 460 -26.87 -15.68 -15.56
N ALA A 461 -27.52 -15.08 -14.55
CA ALA A 461 -28.96 -14.86 -14.60
C ALA A 461 -29.38 -13.83 -15.66
N ALA A 462 -28.58 -12.78 -15.88
CA ALA A 462 -28.84 -11.79 -16.92
C ALA A 462 -28.72 -12.41 -18.32
N LEU A 463 -27.66 -13.16 -18.61
CA LEU A 463 -27.48 -13.83 -19.90
C LEU A 463 -28.57 -14.88 -20.18
N ALA A 464 -28.99 -15.64 -19.17
CA ALA A 464 -30.14 -16.57 -19.30
C ALA A 464 -31.42 -15.83 -19.66
N LYS A 465 -31.61 -14.64 -19.08
CA LYS A 465 -32.79 -13.79 -19.41
C LYS A 465 -32.69 -13.19 -20.81
N GLU A 466 -31.52 -12.74 -21.25
CA GLU A 466 -31.31 -12.27 -22.62
C GLU A 466 -31.63 -13.36 -23.64
N HIS A 467 -31.29 -14.61 -23.36
CA HIS A 467 -31.62 -15.75 -24.21
C HIS A 467 -33.13 -15.97 -24.31
N GLU A 468 -33.88 -15.83 -23.19
CA GLU A 468 -35.35 -15.83 -23.18
C GLU A 468 -35.91 -14.66 -23.98
N ASP A 469 -35.38 -13.45 -23.76
CA ASP A 469 -35.90 -12.23 -24.41
C ASP A 469 -35.63 -12.23 -25.95
N ALA A 470 -34.52 -12.81 -26.42
CA ALA A 470 -34.25 -13.02 -27.82
C ALA A 470 -35.29 -13.93 -28.46
N TRP A 471 -35.65 -15.06 -27.83
CA TRP A 471 -36.70 -15.94 -28.28
C TRP A 471 -38.08 -15.26 -28.32
N VAL A 472 -38.41 -14.46 -27.27
CA VAL A 472 -39.64 -13.67 -27.21
C VAL A 472 -39.68 -12.63 -28.35
N ALA A 473 -38.57 -11.93 -28.60
CA ALA A 473 -38.49 -10.91 -29.63
C ALA A 473 -38.75 -11.49 -31.04
N GLU A 474 -38.26 -12.68 -31.36
CA GLU A 474 -38.57 -13.37 -32.61
C GLU A 474 -40.09 -13.62 -32.74
N ARG A 475 -40.75 -14.12 -31.70
CA ARG A 475 -42.18 -14.38 -31.68
C ARG A 475 -43.01 -13.10 -31.83
N VAL A 476 -42.56 -12.00 -31.20
CA VAL A 476 -43.18 -10.68 -31.38
C VAL A 476 -43.02 -10.21 -32.84
N ALA A 477 -41.84 -10.37 -33.43
CA ALA A 477 -41.60 -10.00 -34.82
C ALA A 477 -42.45 -10.80 -35.81
N GLU A 478 -42.85 -12.02 -35.48
CA GLU A 478 -43.83 -12.83 -36.23
C GLU A 478 -45.27 -12.31 -36.13
N GLY A 479 -45.53 -11.29 -35.26
CA GLY A 479 -46.84 -10.66 -35.09
C GLY A 479 -47.64 -11.18 -33.90
N ASN A 480 -47.03 -11.98 -33.05
CA ASN A 480 -47.70 -12.45 -31.84
C ASN A 480 -47.82 -11.34 -30.77
N PRO A 481 -48.92 -11.29 -30.02
CA PRO A 481 -49.13 -10.29 -28.98
C PRO A 481 -48.26 -10.60 -27.77
N VAL A 482 -47.78 -9.56 -27.07
CA VAL A 482 -46.95 -9.68 -25.83
C VAL A 482 -47.71 -10.29 -24.67
N LYS A 483 -49.05 -10.35 -24.70
CA LYS A 483 -49.86 -10.90 -23.63
C LYS A 483 -49.64 -12.40 -23.46
N GLY A 484 -49.07 -12.80 -22.34
CA GLY A 484 -48.72 -14.17 -22.00
C GLY A 484 -47.39 -14.67 -22.67
N LEU A 485 -46.84 -13.90 -23.61
CA LEU A 485 -45.54 -14.14 -24.25
C LEU A 485 -44.40 -13.43 -23.52
N PHE A 486 -44.69 -12.27 -22.92
CA PHE A 486 -43.66 -11.52 -22.16
C PHE A 486 -44.21 -11.13 -20.77
N PRO A 487 -43.76 -11.84 -19.69
CA PRO A 487 -42.96 -13.05 -19.68
C PRO A 487 -43.73 -14.28 -20.23
N PRO A 488 -43.03 -15.34 -20.71
CA PRO A 488 -43.69 -16.53 -21.23
C PRO A 488 -44.52 -17.26 -20.13
N THR A 489 -45.80 -17.51 -20.43
CA THR A 489 -46.72 -18.22 -19.53
C THR A 489 -47.57 -19.22 -20.33
N GLY A 490 -48.14 -20.22 -19.68
CA GLY A 490 -48.96 -21.22 -20.32
C GLY A 490 -48.26 -21.91 -21.50
N GLN A 491 -48.91 -21.95 -22.69
CA GLN A 491 -48.36 -22.56 -23.90
C GLN A 491 -47.02 -21.96 -24.31
N TRP A 492 -46.81 -20.65 -24.23
CA TRP A 492 -45.54 -20.00 -24.57
C TRP A 492 -44.39 -20.45 -23.71
N LYS A 493 -44.65 -20.75 -22.41
CA LYS A 493 -43.65 -21.29 -21.53
C LYS A 493 -43.24 -22.71 -21.93
N GLU A 494 -44.18 -23.54 -22.33
CA GLU A 494 -43.90 -24.89 -22.81
C GLU A 494 -43.11 -24.87 -24.13
N GLU A 495 -43.47 -24.01 -25.07
CA GLU A 495 -42.76 -23.83 -26.34
C GLU A 495 -41.32 -23.30 -26.10
N PHE A 496 -41.15 -22.35 -25.20
CA PHE A 496 -39.81 -21.86 -24.83
C PHE A 496 -38.94 -22.98 -24.22
N GLN A 497 -39.50 -23.80 -23.35
CA GLN A 497 -38.78 -24.93 -22.74
C GLN A 497 -38.35 -25.98 -23.77
N GLN A 498 -39.18 -26.22 -24.77
CA GLN A 498 -38.82 -27.13 -25.87
C GLN A 498 -37.71 -26.53 -26.75
N TRP A 499 -37.84 -25.25 -27.09
CA TRP A 499 -36.83 -24.52 -27.86
C TRP A 499 -35.50 -24.47 -27.13
N LEU A 500 -35.48 -24.21 -25.80
CA LEU A 500 -34.28 -24.19 -24.97
C LEU A 500 -33.56 -25.54 -24.95
N ALA A 501 -34.30 -26.64 -24.96
CA ALA A 501 -33.73 -28.00 -25.03
C ALA A 501 -33.02 -28.27 -26.34
N GLU A 502 -33.52 -27.66 -27.43
CA GLU A 502 -32.92 -27.76 -28.78
C GLU A 502 -31.80 -26.75 -29.03
N HIS A 503 -31.80 -25.63 -28.26
CA HIS A 503 -30.86 -24.52 -28.38
C HIS A 503 -30.28 -24.17 -26.99
N PRO A 504 -29.49 -25.07 -26.41
CA PRO A 504 -28.84 -24.77 -25.13
C PRO A 504 -27.98 -23.52 -25.28
N ALA A 505 -27.95 -22.70 -24.25
CA ALA A 505 -27.02 -21.57 -24.19
C ALA A 505 -25.60 -22.11 -24.45
N SER A 506 -24.93 -21.58 -25.47
CA SER A 506 -23.55 -21.97 -25.75
C SER A 506 -22.64 -21.39 -24.63
N ASP A 507 -21.78 -22.22 -24.12
CA ASP A 507 -20.70 -21.81 -23.19
C ASP A 507 -19.58 -20.99 -23.90
N ASP A 508 -19.79 -20.60 -25.17
CA ASP A 508 -18.83 -19.87 -26.01
C ASP A 508 -18.89 -18.34 -25.83
#